data_761105660689e3483a9425fd1ca85d13
#
_entry.id   761105660689e3483a9425fd1ca85d13
#
_cell.length_a   1.000
_cell.length_b   1.000
_cell.length_c   1.000
_cell.angle_alpha   90.00
_cell.angle_beta   90.00
_cell.angle_gamma   90.00
#
_symmetry.space_group_name_H-M   'P 1'
#
loop_
_entity.id
_entity.type
_entity.pdbx_description
1 polymer ?
#
loop_
_entity_poly.entity_id
_entity_poly.type
_entity_poly.pdbx_seq_one_letter_code
_entity_poly.pdbx_strand_id
1 'polypeptide(L)'
;MEVCLLVLIAYLLGSVPTGYIVGSLAGVDVRKAGSGNVGATNVARVVGKRQGIFTLVADAAKGFVPVILALNLGLTPVATAFVGITAFLGHLYPVFLRFRGGKGVATALGVFLGLAPAATVVLMVVFLVVLIATRFVSLSSMAAAASAPIVLWLLLYPRVSIGMSFFIAAMIVLRHRENIQRLLSGAEPRCGRANFR
;
A
#
# COMPACT_ATOMS: atom_id res chain seq x y z
N MET A 1 -15.43 -14.89 18.26
CA MET A 1 -14.19 -14.58 18.98
C MET A 1 -12.99 -14.55 18.05
N GLU A 2 -12.80 -15.57 17.20
CA GLU A 2 -11.64 -15.69 16.28
C GLU A 2 -11.53 -14.53 15.27
N VAL A 3 -12.64 -14.12 14.65
CA VAL A 3 -12.64 -13.00 13.67
C VAL A 3 -12.19 -11.69 14.34
N CYS A 4 -12.68 -11.37 15.54
CA CYS A 4 -12.29 -10.15 16.25
C CYS A 4 -10.79 -10.15 16.60
N LEU A 5 -10.26 -11.30 17.03
CA LEU A 5 -8.85 -11.46 17.33
C LEU A 5 -7.99 -11.28 16.08
N LEU A 6 -8.38 -11.89 14.94
CA LEU A 6 -7.63 -11.76 13.69
C LEU A 6 -7.69 -10.33 13.15
N VAL A 7 -8.82 -9.64 13.27
CA VAL A 7 -8.94 -8.21 12.90
C VAL A 7 -7.99 -7.34 13.74
N LEU A 8 -7.92 -7.59 15.06
CA LEU A 8 -6.97 -6.88 15.93
C LEU A 8 -5.51 -7.16 15.54
N ILE A 9 -5.16 -8.43 15.30
CA ILE A 9 -3.82 -8.83 14.85
C ILE A 9 -3.50 -8.18 13.50
N ALA A 10 -4.43 -8.18 12.55
CA ALA A 10 -4.26 -7.55 11.24
C ALA A 10 -3.98 -6.04 11.36
N TYR A 11 -4.69 -5.34 12.26
CA TYR A 11 -4.42 -3.92 12.54
C TYR A 11 -3.02 -3.72 13.13
N LEU A 12 -2.63 -4.50 14.12
CA LEU A 12 -1.32 -4.38 14.77
C LEU A 12 -0.16 -4.71 13.81
N LEU A 13 -0.30 -5.79 13.02
CA LEU A 13 0.66 -6.11 11.96
C LEU A 13 0.74 -4.99 10.90
N GLY A 14 -0.41 -4.50 10.45
CA GLY A 14 -0.50 -3.36 9.54
C GLY A 14 0.20 -2.12 10.10
N SER A 15 0.10 -1.92 11.42
CA SER A 15 0.68 -0.77 12.13
C SER A 15 2.21 -0.81 12.29
N VAL A 16 2.87 -1.96 12.05
CA VAL A 16 4.34 -2.05 12.11
C VAL A 16 4.96 -1.07 11.11
N PRO A 17 5.70 -0.05 11.55
CA PRO A 17 6.17 1.03 10.68
C PRO A 17 7.50 0.66 10.01
N THR A 18 7.48 -0.31 9.10
CA THR A 18 8.67 -0.92 8.51
C THR A 18 9.66 0.11 7.95
N GLY A 19 9.21 1.06 7.16
CA GLY A 19 10.09 2.06 6.57
C GLY A 19 10.71 3.02 7.60
N TYR A 20 9.99 3.32 8.68
CA TYR A 20 10.56 4.08 9.81
C TYR A 20 11.63 3.28 10.53
N ILE A 21 11.38 2.00 10.82
CA ILE A 21 12.35 1.10 11.47
C ILE A 21 13.60 0.98 10.60
N VAL A 22 13.45 0.69 9.31
CA VAL A 22 14.55 0.55 8.36
C VAL A 22 15.37 1.85 8.25
N GLY A 23 14.69 3.00 8.19
CA GLY A 23 15.37 4.30 8.20
C GLY A 23 16.15 4.55 9.48
N SER A 24 15.53 4.30 10.63
CA SER A 24 16.17 4.49 11.95
C SER A 24 17.41 3.61 12.12
N LEU A 25 17.37 2.35 11.66
CA LEU A 25 18.53 1.45 11.68
C LEU A 25 19.67 1.95 10.77
N ALA A 26 19.35 2.72 9.74
CA ALA A 26 20.32 3.37 8.86
C ALA A 26 20.71 4.80 9.32
N GLY A 27 20.29 5.23 10.51
CA GLY A 27 20.56 6.58 11.02
C GLY A 27 19.76 7.72 10.35
N VAL A 28 18.68 7.40 9.60
CA VAL A 28 17.89 8.37 8.85
C VAL A 28 16.44 8.40 9.34
N ASP A 29 15.95 9.56 9.81
CA ASP A 29 14.52 9.74 10.04
C ASP A 29 13.81 10.04 8.71
N VAL A 30 13.23 9.01 8.12
CA VAL A 30 12.52 9.08 6.82
C VAL A 30 11.34 10.06 6.81
N ARG A 31 10.83 10.43 7.99
CA ARG A 31 9.73 11.41 8.13
C ARG A 31 10.22 12.85 7.95
N LYS A 32 11.53 13.06 8.09
CA LYS A 32 12.19 14.38 7.95
C LYS A 32 13.03 14.47 6.67
N ALA A 33 13.11 13.40 5.89
CA ALA A 33 13.95 13.31 4.70
C ALA A 33 13.12 12.97 3.45
N GLY A 34 13.52 13.50 2.31
CA GLY A 34 12.88 13.27 1.02
C GLY A 34 11.44 13.78 0.99
N SER A 35 10.47 12.88 0.75
CA SER A 35 9.05 13.24 0.77
C SER A 35 8.40 13.21 2.16
N GLY A 36 9.14 12.85 3.21
CA GLY A 36 8.61 12.68 4.56
C GLY A 36 7.71 11.46 4.76
N ASN A 37 7.48 10.65 3.72
CA ASN A 37 6.64 9.46 3.80
C ASN A 37 7.43 8.25 4.28
N VAL A 38 6.83 7.41 5.13
CA VAL A 38 7.45 6.18 5.65
C VAL A 38 7.41 5.00 4.66
N GLY A 39 6.84 5.16 3.46
CA GLY A 39 6.70 4.09 2.47
C GLY A 39 7.98 3.83 1.67
N ALA A 40 8.02 2.66 1.02
CA ALA A 40 9.16 2.09 0.29
C ALA A 40 9.85 3.06 -0.70
N THR A 41 9.07 3.86 -1.45
CA THR A 41 9.61 4.81 -2.43
C THR A 41 10.47 5.89 -1.79
N ASN A 42 10.07 6.39 -0.62
CA ASN A 42 10.87 7.37 0.11
C ASN A 42 12.10 6.72 0.76
N VAL A 43 11.93 5.54 1.36
CA VAL A 43 13.05 4.75 1.90
C VAL A 43 14.09 4.47 0.82
N ALA A 44 13.65 4.05 -0.39
CA ALA A 44 14.57 3.84 -1.52
C ALA A 44 15.32 5.10 -1.92
N ARG A 45 14.71 6.27 -1.77
CA ARG A 45 15.31 7.58 -2.12
C ARG A 45 16.32 8.06 -1.11
N VAL A 46 16.03 7.93 0.22
CA VAL A 46 16.82 8.58 1.28
C VAL A 46 17.74 7.61 2.02
N VAL A 47 17.49 6.30 1.96
CA VAL A 47 18.28 5.28 2.62
C VAL A 47 19.01 4.41 1.60
N GLY A 48 18.28 3.93 0.57
CA GLY A 48 18.86 3.11 -0.48
C GLY A 48 17.87 2.13 -1.11
N LYS A 49 18.20 1.66 -2.34
CA LYS A 49 17.32 0.78 -3.11
C LYS A 49 17.01 -0.53 -2.41
N ARG A 50 18.00 -1.18 -1.78
CA ARG A 50 17.83 -2.45 -1.07
C ARG A 50 16.85 -2.30 0.09
N GLN A 51 16.99 -1.24 0.87
CA GLN A 51 16.13 -0.90 2.01
C GLN A 51 14.70 -0.57 1.55
N GLY A 52 14.57 0.13 0.42
CA GLY A 52 13.27 0.38 -0.21
C GLY A 52 12.57 -0.90 -0.66
N ILE A 53 13.30 -1.84 -1.28
CA ILE A 53 12.74 -3.15 -1.68
C ILE A 53 12.32 -3.94 -0.45
N PHE A 54 13.15 -4.01 0.59
CA PHE A 54 12.80 -4.67 1.84
C PHE A 54 11.53 -4.08 2.46
N THR A 55 11.44 -2.74 2.50
CA THR A 55 10.25 -2.03 2.99
C THR A 55 9.01 -2.37 2.15
N LEU A 56 9.13 -2.42 0.81
CA LEU A 56 8.05 -2.79 -0.09
C LEU A 56 7.52 -4.20 0.21
N VAL A 57 8.42 -5.17 0.29
CA VAL A 57 8.08 -6.58 0.55
C VAL A 57 7.44 -6.73 1.93
N ALA A 58 8.01 -6.14 2.96
CA ALA A 58 7.48 -6.22 4.31
C ALA A 58 6.12 -5.50 4.45
N ASP A 59 5.95 -4.35 3.79
CA ASP A 59 4.66 -3.64 3.77
C ASP A 59 3.60 -4.40 2.94
N ALA A 60 3.97 -5.15 1.91
CA ALA A 60 3.05 -6.04 1.22
C ALA A 60 2.72 -7.28 2.07
N ALA A 61 3.71 -7.87 2.72
CA ALA A 61 3.50 -9.04 3.58
C ALA A 61 2.50 -8.78 4.72
N LYS A 62 2.52 -7.60 5.34
CA LYS A 62 1.57 -7.26 6.42
C LYS A 62 0.13 -7.07 5.95
N GLY A 63 -0.11 -6.90 4.64
CA GLY A 63 -1.43 -6.99 4.04
C GLY A 63 -1.80 -8.42 3.61
N PHE A 64 -0.83 -9.14 3.04
CA PHE A 64 -1.01 -10.48 2.50
C PHE A 64 -1.24 -11.52 3.61
N VAL A 65 -0.37 -11.54 4.63
CA VAL A 65 -0.38 -12.58 5.67
C VAL A 65 -1.71 -12.66 6.41
N PRO A 66 -2.31 -11.56 6.92
CA PRO A 66 -3.61 -11.64 7.60
C PRO A 66 -4.74 -12.14 6.69
N VAL A 67 -4.71 -11.78 5.41
CA VAL A 67 -5.71 -12.22 4.43
C VAL A 67 -5.60 -13.73 4.17
N ILE A 68 -4.38 -14.25 3.96
CA ILE A 68 -4.17 -15.68 3.79
C ILE A 68 -4.56 -16.48 5.04
N LEU A 69 -4.27 -15.95 6.23
CA LEU A 69 -4.73 -16.57 7.47
C LEU A 69 -6.26 -16.62 7.55
N ALA A 70 -6.95 -15.52 7.18
CA ALA A 70 -8.41 -15.49 7.15
C ALA A 70 -9.00 -16.53 6.18
N LEU A 71 -8.40 -16.68 4.99
CA LEU A 71 -8.82 -17.67 4.00
C LEU A 71 -8.58 -19.11 4.49
N ASN A 72 -7.41 -19.39 5.09
CA ASN A 72 -7.08 -20.72 5.61
C ASN A 72 -7.95 -21.12 6.82
N LEU A 73 -8.42 -20.15 7.60
CA LEU A 73 -9.39 -20.37 8.67
C LEU A 73 -10.83 -20.51 8.16
N GLY A 74 -11.07 -20.49 6.86
CA GLY A 74 -12.39 -20.62 6.25
C GLY A 74 -13.34 -19.45 6.55
N LEU A 75 -12.80 -18.25 6.81
CA LEU A 75 -13.65 -17.11 7.11
C LEU A 75 -14.47 -16.69 5.88
N THR A 76 -15.65 -16.15 6.13
CA THR A 76 -16.54 -15.65 5.08
C THR A 76 -15.83 -14.53 4.26
N PRO A 77 -16.22 -14.32 2.98
CA PRO A 77 -15.66 -13.24 2.15
C PRO A 77 -15.78 -11.86 2.82
N VAL A 78 -16.85 -11.63 3.58
CA VAL A 78 -17.05 -10.38 4.33
C VAL A 78 -16.03 -10.24 5.45
N ALA A 79 -15.84 -11.27 6.26
CA ALA A 79 -14.85 -11.24 7.36
C ALA A 79 -13.44 -11.08 6.82
N THR A 80 -13.08 -11.80 5.73
CA THR A 80 -11.77 -11.69 5.08
C THR A 80 -11.51 -10.28 4.52
N ALA A 81 -12.53 -9.64 3.91
CA ALA A 81 -12.43 -8.26 3.45
C ALA A 81 -12.19 -7.28 4.62
N PHE A 82 -12.87 -7.48 5.76
CA PHE A 82 -12.62 -6.67 6.96
C PHE A 82 -11.20 -6.83 7.50
N VAL A 83 -10.66 -8.05 7.51
CA VAL A 83 -9.26 -8.31 7.88
C VAL A 83 -8.30 -7.54 6.96
N GLY A 84 -8.52 -7.58 5.63
CA GLY A 84 -7.72 -6.86 4.65
C GLY A 84 -7.80 -5.33 4.83
N ILE A 85 -9.02 -4.79 5.01
CA ILE A 85 -9.23 -3.36 5.28
C ILE A 85 -8.50 -2.96 6.57
N THR A 86 -8.56 -3.77 7.61
CA THR A 86 -7.97 -3.44 8.90
C THR A 86 -6.45 -3.45 8.86
N ALA A 87 -5.83 -4.41 8.15
CA ALA A 87 -4.39 -4.41 7.90
C ALA A 87 -3.95 -3.17 7.10
N PHE A 88 -4.73 -2.79 6.08
CA PHE A 88 -4.50 -1.59 5.30
C PHE A 88 -4.62 -0.30 6.14
N LEU A 89 -5.66 -0.18 6.97
CA LEU A 89 -5.85 0.95 7.89
C LEU A 89 -4.73 1.03 8.93
N GLY A 90 -4.22 -0.11 9.43
CA GLY A 90 -3.05 -0.15 10.29
C GLY A 90 -1.83 0.51 9.65
N HIS A 91 -1.60 0.32 8.35
CA HIS A 91 -0.52 1.01 7.64
C HIS A 91 -0.77 2.54 7.50
N LEU A 92 -2.01 2.96 7.25
CA LEU A 92 -2.35 4.38 7.10
C LEU A 92 -2.31 5.13 8.43
N TYR A 93 -2.77 4.47 9.47
CA TYR A 93 -2.96 5.03 10.81
C TYR A 93 -2.30 4.13 11.88
N PRO A 94 -0.97 3.94 11.81
CA PRO A 94 -0.27 3.04 12.72
C PRO A 94 -0.26 3.58 14.14
N VAL A 95 -0.69 2.75 15.10
CA VAL A 95 -0.66 3.11 16.52
C VAL A 95 0.74 3.46 16.99
N PHE A 96 1.76 2.77 16.49
CA PHE A 96 3.17 2.99 16.86
C PHE A 96 3.77 4.31 16.35
N LEU A 97 3.12 5.01 15.39
CA LEU A 97 3.52 6.33 14.88
C LEU A 97 2.47 7.41 15.18
N ARG A 98 1.70 7.27 16.24
CA ARG A 98 0.64 8.22 16.62
C ARG A 98 -0.31 8.50 15.44
N PHE A 99 -0.71 7.44 14.75
CA PHE A 99 -1.63 7.44 13.60
C PHE A 99 -1.15 8.22 12.36
N ARG A 100 0.15 8.45 12.22
CA ARG A 100 0.78 9.15 11.09
C ARG A 100 1.56 8.16 10.23
N GLY A 101 0.86 7.40 9.39
CA GLY A 101 1.43 6.33 8.57
C GLY A 101 1.69 6.71 7.11
N GLY A 102 1.86 5.65 6.29
CA GLY A 102 2.14 5.74 4.86
C GLY A 102 0.88 5.96 4.00
N LYS A 103 0.98 5.58 2.72
CA LYS A 103 -0.09 5.71 1.72
C LYS A 103 -0.84 4.41 1.43
N GLY A 104 -0.35 3.29 1.94
CA GLY A 104 -1.01 2.00 1.89
C GLY A 104 -0.85 1.21 0.59
N VAL A 105 -0.14 1.72 -0.42
CA VAL A 105 -0.05 1.06 -1.74
C VAL A 105 0.52 -0.35 -1.65
N ALA A 106 1.64 -0.54 -0.97
CA ALA A 106 2.27 -1.85 -0.81
C ALA A 106 1.39 -2.81 0.01
N THR A 107 0.76 -2.31 1.08
CA THR A 107 -0.14 -3.11 1.91
C THR A 107 -1.40 -3.49 1.13
N ALA A 108 -1.97 -2.57 0.33
CA ALA A 108 -3.07 -2.88 -0.58
C ALA A 108 -2.68 -3.92 -1.63
N LEU A 109 -1.46 -3.83 -2.20
CA LEU A 109 -0.92 -4.86 -3.08
C LEU A 109 -0.94 -6.24 -2.41
N GLY A 110 -0.50 -6.32 -1.15
CA GLY A 110 -0.52 -7.56 -0.38
C GLY A 110 -1.94 -8.08 -0.13
N VAL A 111 -2.87 -7.20 0.25
CA VAL A 111 -4.30 -7.55 0.45
C VAL A 111 -4.89 -8.12 -0.84
N PHE A 112 -4.71 -7.45 -1.98
CA PHE A 112 -5.22 -7.93 -3.27
C PHE A 112 -4.52 -9.19 -3.75
N LEU A 113 -3.22 -9.35 -3.51
CA LEU A 113 -2.49 -10.56 -3.85
C LEU A 113 -3.05 -11.79 -3.11
N GLY A 114 -3.46 -11.62 -1.85
CA GLY A 114 -4.11 -12.69 -1.08
C GLY A 114 -5.54 -12.96 -1.52
N LEU A 115 -6.35 -11.92 -1.76
CA LEU A 115 -7.77 -12.03 -2.07
C LEU A 115 -8.08 -12.29 -3.55
N ALA A 116 -7.31 -11.67 -4.44
CA ALA A 116 -7.62 -11.58 -5.87
C ALA A 116 -6.33 -11.60 -6.71
N PRO A 117 -5.56 -12.71 -6.70
CA PRO A 117 -4.25 -12.77 -7.36
C PRO A 117 -4.31 -12.45 -8.85
N ALA A 118 -5.31 -12.93 -9.59
CA ALA A 118 -5.48 -12.63 -11.00
C ALA A 118 -5.74 -11.13 -11.26
N ALA A 119 -6.60 -10.51 -10.44
CA ALA A 119 -6.82 -9.07 -10.51
C ALA A 119 -5.52 -8.30 -10.19
N THR A 120 -4.75 -8.75 -9.21
CA THR A 120 -3.49 -8.12 -8.83
C THR A 120 -2.49 -8.09 -9.99
N VAL A 121 -2.40 -9.15 -10.78
CA VAL A 121 -1.55 -9.16 -11.99
C VAL A 121 -1.97 -8.06 -12.96
N VAL A 122 -3.27 -7.91 -13.24
CA VAL A 122 -3.79 -6.85 -14.11
C VAL A 122 -3.46 -5.46 -13.54
N LEU A 123 -3.66 -5.26 -12.23
CA LEU A 123 -3.34 -3.99 -11.56
C LEU A 123 -1.84 -3.67 -11.60
N MET A 124 -0.97 -4.67 -11.50
CA MET A 124 0.47 -4.50 -11.68
C MET A 124 0.81 -4.10 -13.12
N VAL A 125 0.14 -4.66 -14.12
CA VAL A 125 0.30 -4.23 -15.51
C VAL A 125 -0.12 -2.78 -15.69
N VAL A 126 -1.28 -2.37 -15.16
CA VAL A 126 -1.72 -0.96 -15.18
C VAL A 126 -0.67 -0.05 -14.52
N PHE A 127 -0.17 -0.44 -13.34
CA PHE A 127 0.89 0.31 -12.65
C PHE A 127 2.14 0.47 -13.55
N LEU A 128 2.62 -0.62 -14.14
CA LEU A 128 3.83 -0.62 -14.97
C LEU A 128 3.65 0.21 -16.24
N VAL A 129 2.52 0.08 -16.92
CA VAL A 129 2.20 0.87 -18.14
C VAL A 129 2.25 2.35 -17.83
N VAL A 130 1.56 2.79 -16.76
CA VAL A 130 1.55 4.20 -16.36
C VAL A 130 2.94 4.65 -15.89
N LEU A 131 3.70 3.78 -15.20
CA LEU A 131 5.06 4.09 -14.75
C LEU A 131 6.02 4.29 -15.93
N ILE A 132 5.97 3.42 -16.91
CA ILE A 132 6.82 3.50 -18.11
C ILE A 132 6.49 4.78 -18.91
N ALA A 133 5.20 5.06 -19.09
CA ALA A 133 4.74 6.21 -19.86
C ALA A 133 5.06 7.56 -19.19
N THR A 134 4.92 7.63 -17.85
CA THR A 134 4.96 8.92 -17.13
C THR A 134 6.18 9.11 -16.24
N ARG A 135 6.78 8.01 -15.78
CA ARG A 135 7.84 7.94 -14.77
C ARG A 135 7.42 8.44 -13.38
N PHE A 136 6.11 8.57 -13.10
CA PHE A 136 5.59 8.98 -11.79
C PHE A 136 5.03 7.78 -11.03
N VAL A 137 5.74 7.34 -9.97
CA VAL A 137 5.28 6.23 -9.09
C VAL A 137 3.94 6.56 -8.44
N SER A 138 3.72 7.81 -8.04
CA SER A 138 2.46 8.26 -7.41
C SER A 138 1.26 8.14 -8.34
N LEU A 139 1.42 8.59 -9.60
CA LEU A 139 0.35 8.50 -10.61
C LEU A 139 0.04 7.04 -10.95
N SER A 140 1.08 6.21 -11.10
CA SER A 140 0.94 4.77 -11.34
C SER A 140 0.19 4.06 -10.22
N SER A 141 0.52 4.40 -8.97
CA SER A 141 -0.15 3.85 -7.79
C SER A 141 -1.63 4.24 -7.73
N MET A 142 -1.95 5.50 -8.00
CA MET A 142 -3.34 5.98 -8.04
C MET A 142 -4.13 5.37 -9.20
N ALA A 143 -3.52 5.25 -10.38
CA ALA A 143 -4.16 4.63 -11.54
C ALA A 143 -4.48 3.15 -11.29
N ALA A 144 -3.51 2.38 -10.77
CA ALA A 144 -3.74 0.98 -10.41
C ALA A 144 -4.83 0.85 -9.33
N ALA A 145 -4.79 1.68 -8.29
CA ALA A 145 -5.81 1.65 -7.23
C ALA A 145 -7.20 2.00 -7.76
N ALA A 146 -7.32 3.04 -8.59
CA ALA A 146 -8.60 3.46 -9.18
C ALA A 146 -9.17 2.42 -10.16
N SER A 147 -8.31 1.63 -10.81
CA SER A 147 -8.73 0.54 -11.71
C SER A 147 -9.22 -0.70 -10.95
N ALA A 148 -8.86 -0.86 -9.67
CA ALA A 148 -9.15 -2.09 -8.92
C ALA A 148 -10.64 -2.46 -8.89
N PRO A 149 -11.60 -1.56 -8.63
CA PRO A 149 -13.02 -1.92 -8.63
C PRO A 149 -13.51 -2.45 -9.98
N ILE A 150 -13.05 -1.84 -11.06
CA ILE A 150 -13.41 -2.22 -12.43
C ILE A 150 -12.83 -3.59 -12.77
N VAL A 151 -11.54 -3.81 -12.44
CA VAL A 151 -10.87 -5.09 -12.70
C VAL A 151 -11.51 -6.22 -11.91
N LEU A 152 -11.82 -6.01 -10.61
CA LEU A 152 -12.49 -7.02 -9.81
C LEU A 152 -13.90 -7.33 -10.34
N TRP A 153 -14.63 -6.31 -10.78
CA TRP A 153 -15.96 -6.49 -11.40
C TRP A 153 -15.88 -7.29 -12.70
N LEU A 154 -14.96 -6.96 -13.59
CA LEU A 154 -14.77 -7.67 -14.86
C LEU A 154 -14.35 -9.13 -14.66
N LEU A 155 -13.57 -9.42 -13.61
CA LEU A 155 -13.13 -10.77 -13.27
C LEU A 155 -14.11 -11.50 -12.34
N LEU A 156 -15.33 -10.96 -12.15
CA LEU A 156 -16.45 -11.59 -11.42
C LEU A 156 -16.12 -11.91 -9.95
N TYR A 157 -15.26 -11.10 -9.30
CA TYR A 157 -15.01 -11.26 -7.87
C TYR A 157 -16.24 -10.90 -7.02
N PRO A 158 -16.34 -11.42 -5.77
CA PRO A 158 -17.47 -11.14 -4.88
C PRO A 158 -17.71 -9.63 -4.69
N ARG A 159 -18.97 -9.22 -4.62
CA ARG A 159 -19.36 -7.81 -4.44
C ARG A 159 -18.69 -7.13 -3.24
N VAL A 160 -18.45 -7.89 -2.16
CA VAL A 160 -17.73 -7.36 -0.98
C VAL A 160 -16.29 -6.99 -1.31
N SER A 161 -15.59 -7.77 -2.14
CA SER A 161 -14.22 -7.46 -2.58
C SER A 161 -14.20 -6.23 -3.48
N ILE A 162 -15.22 -6.04 -4.33
CA ILE A 162 -15.40 -4.85 -5.16
C ILE A 162 -15.64 -3.63 -4.24
N GLY A 163 -16.52 -3.72 -3.26
CA GLY A 163 -16.77 -2.64 -2.29
C GLY A 163 -15.51 -2.27 -1.49
N MET A 164 -14.75 -3.28 -1.02
CA MET A 164 -13.46 -3.08 -0.37
C MET A 164 -12.48 -2.34 -1.28
N SER A 165 -12.41 -2.69 -2.57
CA SER A 165 -11.49 -2.06 -3.52
C SER A 165 -11.82 -0.58 -3.76
N PHE A 166 -13.09 -0.21 -3.80
CA PHE A 166 -13.51 1.21 -3.82
C PHE A 166 -13.00 1.97 -2.59
N PHE A 167 -13.18 1.39 -1.41
CA PHE A 167 -12.69 2.00 -0.17
C PHE A 167 -11.17 2.19 -0.19
N ILE A 168 -10.42 1.13 -0.53
CA ILE A 168 -8.95 1.17 -0.61
C ILE A 168 -8.49 2.20 -1.64
N ALA A 169 -9.10 2.23 -2.83
CA ALA A 169 -8.79 3.18 -3.90
C ALA A 169 -9.01 4.63 -3.43
N ALA A 170 -10.16 4.92 -2.83
CA ALA A 170 -10.47 6.25 -2.31
C ALA A 170 -9.45 6.70 -1.26
N MET A 171 -9.11 5.82 -0.30
CA MET A 171 -8.12 6.11 0.73
C MET A 171 -6.72 6.32 0.15
N ILE A 172 -6.29 5.53 -0.85
CA ILE A 172 -5.02 5.74 -1.54
C ILE A 172 -4.99 7.11 -2.22
N VAL A 173 -6.02 7.47 -2.98
CA VAL A 173 -6.10 8.77 -3.66
C VAL A 173 -6.05 9.93 -2.64
N LEU A 174 -6.82 9.85 -1.55
CA LEU A 174 -6.81 10.84 -0.48
C LEU A 174 -5.42 10.99 0.17
N ARG A 175 -4.71 9.87 0.38
CA ARG A 175 -3.35 9.87 0.95
C ARG A 175 -2.29 10.35 -0.05
N HIS A 176 -2.64 10.52 -1.33
CA HIS A 176 -1.77 11.08 -2.37
C HIS A 176 -2.02 12.58 -2.63
N ARG A 177 -2.82 13.28 -1.82
CA ARG A 177 -3.15 14.70 -2.02
C ARG A 177 -1.94 15.60 -2.29
N GLU A 178 -0.84 15.41 -1.56
CA GLU A 178 0.40 16.19 -1.77
C GLU A 178 1.09 15.83 -3.09
N ASN A 179 1.01 14.56 -3.52
CA ASN A 179 1.53 14.15 -4.83
C ASN A 179 0.68 14.74 -5.96
N ILE A 180 -0.65 14.78 -5.79
CA ILE A 180 -1.56 15.40 -6.76
C ILE A 180 -1.20 16.88 -6.92
N GLN A 181 -0.98 17.61 -5.82
CA GLN A 181 -0.55 19.00 -5.87
C GLN A 181 0.78 19.16 -6.61
N ARG A 182 1.78 18.28 -6.32
CA ARG A 182 3.08 18.30 -7.02
C ARG A 182 2.98 17.90 -8.49
N LEU A 183 2.08 16.98 -8.84
CA LEU A 183 1.82 16.62 -10.24
C LEU A 183 1.25 17.80 -11.03
N LEU A 184 0.27 18.51 -10.44
CA LEU A 184 -0.36 19.68 -11.05
C LEU A 184 0.62 20.85 -11.21
N SER A 185 1.53 21.03 -10.25
CA SER A 185 2.57 22.08 -10.30
C SER A 185 3.84 21.67 -11.07
N GLY A 186 3.91 20.45 -11.60
CA GLY A 186 5.11 19.95 -12.29
C GLY A 186 6.29 19.59 -11.37
N ALA A 187 6.10 19.63 -10.04
CA ALA A 187 7.14 19.41 -9.03
C ALA A 187 7.26 17.95 -8.55
N GLU A 188 6.43 17.02 -9.06
CA GLU A 188 6.51 15.62 -8.62
C GLU A 188 7.79 14.95 -9.15
N PRO A 189 8.57 14.28 -8.28
CA PRO A 189 9.81 13.64 -8.69
C PRO A 189 9.56 12.44 -9.62
N ARG A 190 10.28 12.40 -10.75
CA ARG A 190 10.25 11.26 -11.67
C ARG A 190 11.17 10.14 -11.22
N CYS A 191 10.74 8.90 -11.43
CA CYS A 191 11.57 7.71 -11.22
C CYS A 191 12.77 7.74 -12.19
N GLY A 192 13.97 7.43 -11.66
CA GLY A 192 15.20 7.35 -12.49
C GLY A 192 15.96 8.66 -12.71
N ARG A 193 15.46 9.82 -12.29
CA ARG A 193 16.28 11.02 -12.17
C ARG A 193 16.90 11.07 -10.77
N ALA A 194 18.20 10.86 -10.68
CA ALA A 194 18.98 11.17 -9.48
C ALA A 194 19.03 12.69 -9.32
N ASN A 195 18.10 13.27 -8.60
CA ASN A 195 18.29 14.61 -8.05
C ASN A 195 19.05 14.46 -6.72
N PHE A 196 20.35 14.15 -6.84
CA PHE A 196 21.31 14.43 -5.78
C PHE A 196 21.72 15.91 -5.93
N ARG A 197 21.08 16.80 -5.22
CA ARG A 197 21.63 18.09 -4.82
C ARG A 197 21.37 18.24 -3.33
#